data_185d31bb3bd4f0d10db356900a79bb93
#
_entry.id   185d31bb3bd4f0d10db356900a79bb93
#
_cell.length_a   1.000
_cell.length_b   1.000
_cell.length_c   1.000
_cell.angle_alpha   90.00
_cell.angle_beta   90.00
_cell.angle_gamma   90.00
#
_symmetry.space_group_name_H-M   'P 1'
#
loop_
_entity.id
_entity.type
_entity.pdbx_description
1 polymer ?
#
loop_
_entity_poly.entity_id
_entity_poly.type
_entity_poly.pdbx_seq_one_letter_code
_entity_poly.pdbx_strand_id
1 'polypeptide(L)'
;MKDIDPKDLPDVSEDDSDSASEDDSDSGSDSDDGDEDVAMPDESAMDKIMKLERRLESDPGDYAAHVQLCASLREWPSLRRRLGDAREAFATRFPLNETQWREWISDEVRWTKGRRKRRGKVVGALFERAVTDYQSVALWLGYAEFSLDQGWDTETRRRLYERALELAGLHFTDGHKIWAAYRAFELSKLELDSKENP
;
A
#
# COMPACT_ATOMS: atom_id res chain seq x y z
N MET A 1 1.02 -18.03 54.74
CA MET A 1 -0.03 -18.32 53.79
C MET A 1 -1.27 -17.69 54.38
N LYS A 2 -1.60 -16.48 53.96
CA LYS A 2 -2.79 -15.73 54.44
C LYS A 2 -3.76 -15.70 53.25
N ASP A 3 -4.90 -16.32 53.46
CA ASP A 3 -6.01 -16.35 52.50
C ASP A 3 -6.55 -14.91 52.39
N ILE A 4 -6.62 -14.41 51.17
CA ILE A 4 -7.24 -13.10 50.84
C ILE A 4 -8.69 -13.37 50.51
N ASP A 5 -9.59 -12.78 51.29
CA ASP A 5 -11.06 -12.92 51.17
C ASP A 5 -11.50 -12.20 49.85
N PRO A 6 -12.33 -12.84 49.01
CA PRO A 6 -12.77 -12.26 47.73
C PRO A 6 -13.74 -11.07 47.82
N LYS A 7 -13.94 -10.51 49.01
CA LYS A 7 -14.81 -9.36 49.25
C LYS A 7 -14.10 -8.00 49.29
N ASP A 8 -12.77 -7.96 49.18
CA ASP A 8 -11.98 -6.71 49.23
C ASP A 8 -11.51 -6.21 47.84
N LEU A 9 -12.24 -6.51 46.79
CA LEU A 9 -12.03 -5.90 45.48
C LEU A 9 -12.87 -4.60 45.39
N PRO A 10 -12.28 -3.45 45.03
CA PRO A 10 -13.04 -2.23 44.83
C PRO A 10 -13.93 -2.38 43.59
N ASP A 11 -15.19 -2.03 43.79
CA ASP A 11 -16.24 -1.88 42.81
C ASP A 11 -15.83 -0.80 41.80
N VAL A 12 -15.45 -1.17 40.58
CA VAL A 12 -15.22 -0.25 39.47
C VAL A 12 -16.55 -0.10 38.76
N SER A 13 -17.34 0.85 39.25
CA SER A 13 -18.53 1.29 38.57
C SER A 13 -18.20 1.80 37.16
N GLU A 14 -18.74 1.11 36.18
CA GLU A 14 -18.90 1.53 34.81
C GLU A 14 -19.74 2.81 34.76
N ASP A 15 -19.16 3.89 34.31
CA ASP A 15 -19.92 4.97 33.66
C ASP A 15 -18.94 5.89 32.94
N ASP A 16 -18.86 5.73 31.63
CA ASP A 16 -18.68 6.84 30.69
C ASP A 16 -18.96 6.32 29.27
N SER A 17 -20.25 6.37 28.95
CA SER A 17 -20.78 6.27 27.61
C SER A 17 -20.43 7.55 26.85
N ASP A 18 -19.30 7.58 26.16
CA ASP A 18 -19.04 8.59 25.14
C ASP A 18 -19.28 7.97 23.75
N SER A 19 -20.57 8.01 23.37
CA SER A 19 -21.04 7.75 22.03
C SER A 19 -20.66 8.92 21.13
N ALA A 20 -19.46 8.92 20.61
CA ALA A 20 -19.13 9.68 19.40
C ALA A 20 -19.52 8.85 18.19
N SER A 21 -20.78 8.94 17.81
CA SER A 21 -21.28 8.53 16.49
C SER A 21 -20.76 9.54 15.47
N GLU A 22 -19.58 9.32 14.94
CA GLU A 22 -19.18 9.94 13.67
C GLU A 22 -19.83 9.13 12.54
N ASP A 23 -21.03 9.55 12.21
CA ASP A 23 -21.78 9.17 11.01
C ASP A 23 -21.06 9.78 9.79
N ASP A 24 -19.99 9.12 9.34
CA ASP A 24 -19.30 9.43 8.08
C ASP A 24 -20.08 8.76 6.93
N SER A 25 -21.33 9.22 6.74
CA SER A 25 -22.11 8.95 5.53
C SER A 25 -21.51 9.74 4.37
N ASP A 26 -20.30 9.35 3.91
CA ASP A 26 -19.73 9.78 2.64
C ASP A 26 -20.41 9.00 1.50
N SER A 27 -21.67 9.37 1.22
CA SER A 27 -22.35 9.05 -0.04
C SER A 27 -21.73 9.86 -1.17
N GLY A 28 -20.43 9.69 -1.38
CA GLY A 28 -19.73 10.13 -2.57
C GLY A 28 -20.23 9.30 -3.75
N SER A 29 -21.21 9.83 -4.47
CA SER A 29 -21.54 9.42 -5.83
C SER A 29 -20.25 9.46 -6.64
N ASP A 30 -19.60 8.30 -6.81
CA ASP A 30 -18.46 8.10 -7.69
C ASP A 30 -19.00 8.19 -9.14
N SER A 31 -19.32 9.40 -9.56
CA SER A 31 -19.49 9.72 -10.97
C SER A 31 -18.10 9.57 -11.58
N ASP A 32 -17.87 8.44 -12.19
CA ASP A 32 -16.70 8.14 -13.04
C ASP A 32 -16.87 8.94 -14.36
N ASP A 33 -16.84 10.27 -14.25
CA ASP A 33 -16.87 11.21 -15.38
C ASP A 33 -15.45 11.40 -15.92
N GLY A 34 -15.01 10.43 -16.64
CA GLY A 34 -13.76 10.43 -17.38
C GLY A 34 -13.86 9.46 -18.53
N ASP A 35 -14.84 9.67 -19.39
CA ASP A 35 -14.94 9.05 -20.72
C ASP A 35 -13.87 9.68 -21.63
N GLU A 36 -12.58 9.58 -21.24
CA GLU A 36 -11.51 9.59 -22.21
C GLU A 36 -11.66 8.30 -23.00
N ASP A 37 -11.56 8.36 -24.32
CA ASP A 37 -11.57 7.25 -25.28
C ASP A 37 -10.58 6.17 -24.84
N VAL A 38 -10.98 5.36 -23.86
CA VAL A 38 -10.12 4.30 -23.30
C VAL A 38 -10.12 3.16 -24.29
N ALA A 39 -9.00 3.00 -24.99
CA ALA A 39 -8.82 1.94 -25.97
C ALA A 39 -9.26 0.58 -25.41
N MET A 40 -10.18 -0.06 -26.11
CA MET A 40 -10.62 -1.42 -25.78
C MET A 40 -9.69 -2.43 -26.44
N PRO A 41 -9.44 -3.59 -25.79
CA PRO A 41 -8.64 -4.65 -26.40
C PRO A 41 -9.28 -5.13 -27.71
N ASP A 42 -8.44 -5.42 -28.68
CA ASP A 42 -8.87 -6.11 -29.88
C ASP A 42 -9.26 -7.58 -29.60
N GLU A 43 -9.88 -8.23 -30.58
CA GLU A 43 -10.34 -9.61 -30.45
C GLU A 43 -9.18 -10.57 -30.12
N SER A 44 -8.00 -10.35 -30.69
CA SER A 44 -6.82 -11.19 -30.46
C SER A 44 -6.29 -11.05 -29.02
N ALA A 45 -6.23 -9.82 -28.49
CA ALA A 45 -5.84 -9.56 -27.09
C ALA A 45 -6.86 -10.16 -26.13
N MET A 46 -8.15 -10.01 -26.40
CA MET A 46 -9.21 -10.59 -25.58
C MET A 46 -9.16 -12.12 -25.55
N ASP A 47 -8.93 -12.76 -26.72
CA ASP A 47 -8.75 -14.21 -26.81
C ASP A 47 -7.56 -14.71 -26.00
N LYS A 48 -6.44 -13.98 -26.04
CA LYS A 48 -5.25 -14.29 -25.24
C LYS A 48 -5.56 -14.21 -23.74
N ILE A 49 -6.23 -13.16 -23.29
CA ILE A 49 -6.63 -12.98 -21.89
C ILE A 49 -7.55 -14.13 -21.47
N MET A 50 -8.59 -14.44 -22.23
CA MET A 50 -9.52 -15.54 -21.91
C MET A 50 -8.84 -16.91 -21.88
N LYS A 51 -7.85 -17.17 -22.73
CA LYS A 51 -7.07 -18.41 -22.68
C LYS A 51 -6.25 -18.52 -21.39
N LEU A 52 -5.65 -17.41 -20.94
CA LEU A 52 -4.89 -17.37 -19.70
C LEU A 52 -5.79 -17.56 -18.47
N GLU A 53 -6.96 -16.95 -18.47
CA GLU A 53 -7.94 -17.14 -17.39
C GLU A 53 -8.42 -18.58 -17.28
N ARG A 54 -8.81 -19.21 -18.40
CA ARG A 54 -9.17 -20.65 -18.42
C ARG A 54 -8.02 -21.54 -17.96
N ARG A 55 -6.79 -21.19 -18.31
CA ARG A 55 -5.61 -21.94 -17.84
C ARG A 55 -5.47 -21.85 -16.33
N LEU A 56 -5.70 -20.67 -15.74
CA LEU A 56 -5.68 -20.47 -14.29
C LEU A 56 -6.88 -21.07 -13.58
N GLU A 57 -8.05 -21.21 -14.23
CA GLU A 57 -9.18 -21.97 -13.71
C GLU A 57 -8.84 -23.47 -13.61
N SER A 58 -8.09 -24.00 -14.58
CA SER A 58 -7.67 -25.41 -14.58
C SER A 58 -6.47 -25.67 -13.67
N ASP A 59 -5.50 -24.77 -13.66
CA ASP A 59 -4.30 -24.81 -12.83
C ASP A 59 -4.03 -23.46 -12.18
N PRO A 60 -4.64 -23.22 -11.01
CA PRO A 60 -4.42 -21.98 -10.28
C PRO A 60 -2.98 -21.80 -9.75
N GLY A 61 -2.14 -22.84 -9.80
CA GLY A 61 -0.72 -22.83 -9.42
C GLY A 61 0.24 -22.44 -10.56
N ASP A 62 -0.27 -22.15 -11.74
CA ASP A 62 0.54 -21.77 -12.89
C ASP A 62 1.08 -20.32 -12.75
N TYR A 63 2.27 -20.19 -12.17
CA TYR A 63 2.95 -18.90 -11.99
C TYR A 63 3.12 -18.13 -13.30
N ALA A 64 3.50 -18.84 -14.38
CA ALA A 64 3.74 -18.19 -15.67
C ALA A 64 2.45 -17.62 -16.27
N ALA A 65 1.33 -18.31 -16.09
CA ALA A 65 0.02 -17.82 -16.51
C ALA A 65 -0.41 -16.57 -15.73
N HIS A 66 -0.18 -16.51 -14.39
CA HIS A 66 -0.43 -15.31 -13.59
C HIS A 66 0.38 -14.12 -14.09
N VAL A 67 1.68 -14.28 -14.32
CA VAL A 67 2.56 -13.21 -14.84
C VAL A 67 2.07 -12.72 -16.21
N GLN A 68 1.76 -13.64 -17.12
CA GLN A 68 1.30 -13.30 -18.47
C GLN A 68 -0.07 -12.63 -18.46
N LEU A 69 -0.98 -13.05 -17.59
CA LEU A 69 -2.31 -12.46 -17.44
C LEU A 69 -2.20 -11.01 -16.96
N CYS A 70 -1.45 -10.77 -15.88
CA CYS A 70 -1.23 -9.42 -15.37
C CYS A 70 -0.57 -8.50 -16.42
N ALA A 71 0.42 -8.99 -17.15
CA ALA A 71 1.06 -8.23 -18.22
C ALA A 71 0.08 -7.89 -19.35
N SER A 72 -0.72 -8.87 -19.81
CA SER A 72 -1.68 -8.65 -20.88
C SER A 72 -2.82 -7.71 -20.49
N LEU A 73 -3.32 -7.80 -19.26
CA LEU A 73 -4.37 -6.90 -18.75
C LEU A 73 -3.86 -5.47 -18.57
N ARG A 74 -2.58 -5.30 -18.19
CA ARG A 74 -1.96 -3.99 -17.96
C ARG A 74 -1.85 -3.13 -19.22
N GLU A 75 -1.80 -3.74 -20.38
CA GLU A 75 -1.78 -3.04 -21.67
C GLU A 75 -3.07 -2.24 -21.92
N TRP A 76 -4.18 -2.61 -21.23
CA TRP A 76 -5.52 -2.08 -21.46
C TRP A 76 -6.09 -1.39 -20.23
N PRO A 77 -6.04 -0.04 -20.15
CA PRO A 77 -6.61 0.70 -19.00
C PRO A 77 -8.10 0.44 -18.77
N SER A 78 -8.87 0.10 -19.82
CA SER A 78 -10.27 -0.33 -19.72
C SER A 78 -10.46 -1.59 -18.86
N LEU A 79 -9.44 -2.42 -18.73
CA LEU A 79 -9.46 -3.66 -17.97
C LEU A 79 -8.85 -3.54 -16.57
N ARG A 80 -8.66 -2.31 -16.04
CA ARG A 80 -8.03 -2.05 -14.74
C ARG A 80 -8.63 -2.87 -13.59
N ARG A 81 -9.96 -3.07 -13.58
CA ARG A 81 -10.65 -3.86 -12.55
C ARG A 81 -10.22 -5.34 -12.61
N ARG A 82 -10.24 -5.94 -13.83
CA ARG A 82 -9.77 -7.33 -14.03
C ARG A 82 -8.30 -7.49 -13.67
N LEU A 83 -7.47 -6.48 -13.96
CA LEU A 83 -6.07 -6.48 -13.55
C LEU A 83 -5.92 -6.47 -12.01
N GLY A 84 -6.74 -5.69 -11.29
CA GLY A 84 -6.79 -5.72 -9.84
C GLY A 84 -7.11 -7.10 -9.30
N ASP A 85 -8.18 -7.71 -9.80
CA ASP A 85 -8.62 -9.06 -9.40
C ASP A 85 -7.53 -10.13 -9.71
N ALA A 86 -6.88 -10.03 -10.88
CA ALA A 86 -5.80 -10.95 -11.27
C ALA A 86 -4.57 -10.81 -10.36
N ARG A 87 -4.20 -9.59 -9.96
CA ARG A 87 -3.10 -9.33 -9.02
C ARG A 87 -3.40 -9.84 -7.62
N GLU A 88 -4.64 -9.65 -7.12
CA GLU A 88 -5.05 -10.21 -5.84
C GLU A 88 -5.01 -11.74 -5.85
N ALA A 89 -5.53 -12.38 -6.91
CA ALA A 89 -5.46 -13.83 -7.08
C ALA A 89 -4.00 -14.33 -7.13
N PHE A 90 -3.12 -13.59 -7.78
CA PHE A 90 -1.70 -13.90 -7.85
C PHE A 90 -1.03 -13.76 -6.47
N ALA A 91 -1.21 -12.64 -5.78
CA ALA A 91 -0.64 -12.36 -4.47
C ALA A 91 -1.13 -13.33 -3.37
N THR A 92 -2.33 -13.88 -3.52
CA THR A 92 -2.86 -14.87 -2.58
C THR A 92 -2.12 -16.22 -2.67
N ARG A 93 -1.54 -16.54 -3.83
CA ARG A 93 -0.91 -17.84 -4.09
C ARG A 93 0.61 -17.80 -4.05
N PHE A 94 1.18 -16.68 -4.41
CA PHE A 94 2.63 -16.51 -4.54
C PHE A 94 3.09 -15.21 -3.90
N PRO A 95 4.24 -15.21 -3.22
CA PRO A 95 4.88 -13.96 -2.83
C PRO A 95 5.26 -13.17 -4.10
N LEU A 96 4.87 -11.92 -4.17
CA LEU A 96 5.23 -11.05 -5.28
C LEU A 96 6.64 -10.51 -5.10
N ASN A 97 7.39 -10.39 -6.19
CA ASN A 97 8.71 -9.77 -6.16
C ASN A 97 8.62 -8.24 -6.18
N GLU A 98 9.77 -7.57 -5.96
CA GLU A 98 9.88 -6.12 -5.95
C GLU A 98 9.27 -5.46 -7.19
N THR A 99 9.56 -6.01 -8.39
CA THR A 99 9.09 -5.46 -9.66
C THR A 99 7.57 -5.49 -9.74
N GLN A 100 6.96 -6.62 -9.39
CA GLN A 100 5.51 -6.81 -9.40
C GLN A 100 4.80 -5.86 -8.42
N TRP A 101 5.33 -5.69 -7.20
CA TRP A 101 4.80 -4.73 -6.24
C TRP A 101 4.92 -3.30 -6.73
N ARG A 102 6.08 -2.90 -7.25
CA ARG A 102 6.30 -1.55 -7.79
C ARG A 102 5.40 -1.23 -8.97
N GLU A 103 5.18 -2.18 -9.85
CA GLU A 103 4.25 -2.03 -10.98
C GLU A 103 2.82 -1.82 -10.50
N TRP A 104 2.36 -2.62 -9.54
CA TRP A 104 1.02 -2.48 -8.97
C TRP A 104 0.83 -1.11 -8.31
N ILE A 105 1.76 -0.73 -7.44
CA ILE A 105 1.75 0.57 -6.76
C ILE A 105 1.75 1.72 -7.77
N SER A 106 2.62 1.66 -8.78
CA SER A 106 2.72 2.68 -9.82
C SER A 106 1.41 2.87 -10.59
N ASP A 107 0.75 1.77 -10.94
CA ASP A 107 -0.54 1.81 -11.63
C ASP A 107 -1.62 2.42 -10.73
N GLU A 108 -1.69 2.07 -9.44
CA GLU A 108 -2.66 2.65 -8.50
C GLU A 108 -2.40 4.14 -8.25
N VAL A 109 -1.15 4.57 -8.16
CA VAL A 109 -0.78 5.99 -8.08
C VAL A 109 -1.30 6.74 -9.31
N ARG A 110 -1.13 6.16 -10.50
CA ARG A 110 -1.59 6.74 -11.77
C ARG A 110 -3.11 6.85 -11.81
N TRP A 111 -3.84 5.81 -11.40
CA TRP A 111 -5.31 5.77 -11.46
C TRP A 111 -5.99 6.60 -10.36
N THR A 112 -5.27 6.91 -9.28
CA THR A 112 -5.76 7.77 -8.20
C THR A 112 -5.27 9.21 -8.32
N LYS A 113 -4.73 9.61 -9.49
CA LYS A 113 -4.27 10.98 -9.74
C LYS A 113 -5.41 11.97 -9.49
N GLY A 114 -5.12 13.05 -8.74
CA GLY A 114 -6.13 14.04 -8.35
C GLY A 114 -7.01 13.67 -7.14
N ARG A 115 -7.03 12.40 -6.73
CA ARG A 115 -7.85 11.91 -5.61
C ARG A 115 -6.94 11.58 -4.39
N ARG A 116 -6.38 12.62 -3.76
CA ARG A 116 -5.33 12.46 -2.73
C ARG A 116 -5.74 11.55 -1.55
N LYS A 117 -6.96 11.74 -1.00
CA LYS A 117 -7.47 10.94 0.14
C LYS A 117 -7.58 9.45 -0.24
N ARG A 118 -8.18 9.15 -1.42
CA ARG A 118 -8.28 7.78 -1.94
C ARG A 118 -6.91 7.18 -2.21
N ARG A 119 -6.00 7.94 -2.85
CA ARG A 119 -4.62 7.52 -3.10
C ARG A 119 -3.91 7.16 -1.78
N GLY A 120 -4.00 8.02 -0.76
CA GLY A 120 -3.43 7.75 0.56
C GLY A 120 -3.87 6.42 1.14
N LYS A 121 -5.17 6.12 1.06
CA LYS A 121 -5.75 4.88 1.57
C LYS A 121 -5.33 3.65 0.75
N VAL A 122 -5.52 3.69 -0.58
CA VAL A 122 -5.29 2.52 -1.45
C VAL A 122 -3.81 2.24 -1.61
N VAL A 123 -3.02 3.24 -1.98
CA VAL A 123 -1.58 3.07 -2.23
C VAL A 123 -0.82 2.83 -0.93
N GLY A 124 -1.22 3.50 0.17
CA GLY A 124 -0.65 3.24 1.49
C GLY A 124 -0.83 1.79 1.93
N ALA A 125 -2.05 1.23 1.76
CA ALA A 125 -2.31 -0.18 2.06
C ALA A 125 -1.48 -1.14 1.19
N LEU A 126 -1.25 -0.79 -0.09
CA LEU A 126 -0.38 -1.60 -0.96
C LEU A 126 1.08 -1.54 -0.52
N PHE A 127 1.60 -0.38 -0.13
CA PHE A 127 2.95 -0.29 0.41
C PHE A 127 3.11 -1.11 1.69
N GLU A 128 2.16 -1.05 2.64
CA GLU A 128 2.21 -1.88 3.85
C GLU A 128 2.27 -3.38 3.53
N ARG A 129 1.46 -3.84 2.57
CA ARG A 129 1.51 -5.24 2.10
C ARG A 129 2.85 -5.56 1.44
N ALA A 130 3.31 -4.69 0.55
CA ALA A 130 4.53 -4.91 -0.22
C ALA A 130 5.77 -5.03 0.67
N VAL A 131 5.93 -4.14 1.68
CA VAL A 131 7.08 -4.18 2.59
C VAL A 131 7.01 -5.33 3.60
N THR A 132 5.82 -5.88 3.83
CA THR A 132 5.62 -7.07 4.67
C THR A 132 5.91 -8.35 3.89
N ASP A 133 5.46 -8.41 2.63
CA ASP A 133 5.60 -9.58 1.76
C ASP A 133 7.02 -9.72 1.20
N TYR A 134 7.64 -8.61 0.83
CA TYR A 134 8.97 -8.60 0.23
C TYR A 134 9.86 -7.49 0.81
N GLN A 135 10.87 -7.88 1.57
CA GLN A 135 11.79 -6.95 2.23
C GLN A 135 12.80 -6.36 1.21
N SER A 136 12.40 -5.28 0.56
CA SER A 136 13.22 -4.55 -0.40
C SER A 136 13.49 -3.13 0.06
N VAL A 137 14.75 -2.72 0.00
CA VAL A 137 15.17 -1.33 0.25
C VAL A 137 14.45 -0.36 -0.69
N ALA A 138 14.24 -0.74 -1.95
CA ALA A 138 13.57 0.11 -2.92
C ALA A 138 12.08 0.31 -2.61
N LEU A 139 11.40 -0.72 -2.06
CA LEU A 139 10.01 -0.58 -1.59
C LEU A 139 9.91 0.35 -0.38
N TRP A 140 10.81 0.24 0.59
CA TRP A 140 10.86 1.12 1.74
C TRP A 140 11.14 2.59 1.36
N LEU A 141 12.08 2.82 0.45
CA LEU A 141 12.38 4.17 -0.06
C LEU A 141 11.19 4.75 -0.83
N GLY A 142 10.54 3.94 -1.69
CA GLY A 142 9.33 4.37 -2.38
C GLY A 142 8.18 4.69 -1.41
N TYR A 143 8.05 3.95 -0.31
CA TYR A 143 7.05 4.23 0.72
C TYR A 143 7.36 5.53 1.47
N ALA A 144 8.63 5.79 1.79
CA ALA A 144 9.05 7.04 2.40
C ALA A 144 8.79 8.26 1.47
N GLU A 145 9.06 8.13 0.18
CA GLU A 145 8.75 9.14 -0.83
C GLU A 145 7.24 9.38 -0.94
N PHE A 146 6.45 8.31 -1.00
CA PHE A 146 4.99 8.40 -0.99
C PHE A 146 4.46 9.11 0.26
N SER A 147 5.02 8.85 1.44
CA SER A 147 4.65 9.52 2.69
C SER A 147 4.86 11.04 2.64
N LEU A 148 5.93 11.47 1.95
CA LEU A 148 6.20 12.89 1.70
C LEU A 148 5.15 13.50 0.76
N ASP A 149 4.86 12.83 -0.37
CA ASP A 149 3.85 13.28 -1.34
C ASP A 149 2.44 13.36 -0.70
N GLN A 150 2.13 12.45 0.22
CA GLN A 150 0.88 12.48 1.00
C GLN A 150 0.89 13.52 2.12
N GLY A 151 2.02 14.17 2.40
CA GLY A 151 2.16 15.18 3.45
C GLY A 151 1.93 14.62 4.85
N TRP A 152 2.41 13.40 5.11
CA TRP A 152 2.35 12.83 6.46
C TRP A 152 3.14 13.69 7.44
N ASP A 153 2.70 13.71 8.69
CA ASP A 153 3.38 14.42 9.75
C ASP A 153 4.78 13.85 10.02
N THR A 154 5.61 14.67 10.66
CA THR A 154 7.02 14.35 10.91
C THR A 154 7.19 13.08 11.74
N GLU A 155 6.35 12.89 12.76
CA GLU A 155 6.44 11.74 13.66
C GLU A 155 6.07 10.43 12.96
N THR A 156 5.00 10.42 12.18
CA THR A 156 4.59 9.26 11.37
C THR A 156 5.66 8.87 10.35
N ARG A 157 6.30 9.87 9.72
CA ARG A 157 7.39 9.62 8.77
C ARG A 157 8.66 9.12 9.48
N ARG A 158 8.95 9.60 10.68
CA ARG A 158 10.07 9.13 11.50
C ARG A 158 9.90 7.65 11.84
N ARG A 159 8.73 7.25 12.33
CA ARG A 159 8.38 5.84 12.59
C ARG A 159 8.50 4.96 11.34
N LEU A 160 8.14 5.49 10.18
CA LEU A 160 8.29 4.76 8.92
C LEU A 160 9.76 4.47 8.61
N TYR A 161 10.65 5.48 8.76
CA TYR A 161 12.09 5.29 8.55
C TYR A 161 12.69 4.33 9.58
N GLU A 162 12.30 4.42 10.85
CA GLU A 162 12.77 3.52 11.90
C GLU A 162 12.41 2.06 11.60
N ARG A 163 11.16 1.79 11.17
CA ARG A 163 10.74 0.45 10.70
C ARG A 163 11.56 0.00 9.49
N ALA A 164 11.80 0.88 8.53
CA ALA A 164 12.61 0.57 7.35
C ALA A 164 14.05 0.21 7.72
N LEU A 165 14.63 0.92 8.68
CA LEU A 165 15.97 0.63 9.20
C LEU A 165 16.03 -0.69 9.96
N GLU A 166 15.03 -0.98 10.78
CA GLU A 166 14.93 -2.23 11.53
C GLU A 166 14.87 -3.45 10.59
N LEU A 167 14.09 -3.37 9.52
CA LEU A 167 13.83 -4.51 8.63
C LEU A 167 14.80 -4.62 7.45
N ALA A 168 15.28 -3.50 6.92
CA ALA A 168 16.11 -3.46 5.72
C ALA A 168 17.38 -2.61 5.84
N GLY A 169 17.63 -1.96 6.98
CA GLY A 169 18.77 -1.07 7.18
C GLY A 169 20.14 -1.78 7.16
N LEU A 170 20.16 -3.08 7.43
CA LEU A 170 21.35 -3.92 7.38
C LEU A 170 21.52 -4.66 6.05
N HIS A 171 20.70 -4.34 5.03
CA HIS A 171 20.84 -4.93 3.71
C HIS A 171 22.24 -4.65 3.15
N PHE A 172 22.98 -5.71 2.78
CA PHE A 172 24.41 -5.67 2.52
C PHE A 172 24.83 -4.62 1.45
N THR A 173 24.08 -4.54 0.36
CA THR A 173 24.42 -3.61 -0.75
C THR A 173 23.72 -2.27 -0.64
N ASP A 174 22.46 -2.24 -0.19
CA ASP A 174 21.56 -1.08 -0.36
C ASP A 174 21.08 -0.46 0.94
N GLY A 175 21.28 -1.11 2.10
CA GLY A 175 20.81 -0.62 3.39
C GLY A 175 21.26 0.80 3.71
N HIS A 176 22.47 1.19 3.30
CA HIS A 176 23.01 2.53 3.45
C HIS A 176 22.11 3.62 2.83
N LYS A 177 21.30 3.29 1.81
CA LYS A 177 20.40 4.23 1.14
C LYS A 177 19.25 4.66 2.08
N ILE A 178 18.74 3.74 2.93
CA ILE A 178 17.72 4.07 3.92
C ILE A 178 18.31 5.02 4.97
N TRP A 179 19.52 4.72 5.47
CA TRP A 179 20.23 5.59 6.41
C TRP A 179 20.46 6.99 5.83
N ALA A 180 20.88 7.08 4.56
CA ALA A 180 21.09 8.35 3.88
C ALA A 180 19.78 9.15 3.73
N ALA A 181 18.68 8.47 3.35
CA ALA A 181 17.37 9.09 3.21
C ALA A 181 16.82 9.59 4.55
N TYR A 182 16.95 8.79 5.61
CA TYR A 182 16.50 9.20 6.94
C TYR A 182 17.32 10.37 7.48
N ARG A 183 18.65 10.33 7.33
CA ARG A 183 19.51 11.46 7.68
C ARG A 183 19.12 12.74 6.95
N ALA A 184 18.89 12.67 5.65
CA ALA A 184 18.47 13.82 4.84
C ALA A 184 17.13 14.39 5.34
N PHE A 185 16.19 13.52 5.68
CA PHE A 185 14.91 13.91 6.27
C PHE A 185 15.10 14.65 7.60
N GLU A 186 15.88 14.13 8.55
CA GLU A 186 16.10 14.78 9.84
C GLU A 186 16.84 16.11 9.69
N LEU A 187 17.87 16.19 8.83
CA LEU A 187 18.58 17.46 8.57
C LEU A 187 17.63 18.53 7.99
N SER A 188 16.73 18.15 7.09
CA SER A 188 15.76 19.09 6.53
C SER A 188 14.83 19.69 7.60
N LYS A 189 14.53 18.92 8.65
CA LYS A 189 13.71 19.40 9.79
C LYS A 189 14.47 20.35 10.69
N LEU A 190 15.71 20.01 11.02
CA LEU A 190 16.56 20.89 11.81
C LEU A 190 16.79 22.26 11.14
N GLU A 191 16.94 22.29 9.83
CA GLU A 191 17.06 23.55 9.07
C GLU A 191 15.78 24.40 9.09
N LEU A 192 14.60 23.77 9.10
CA LEU A 192 13.32 24.46 9.21
C LEU A 192 13.14 25.04 10.63
N ASP A 193 13.38 24.23 11.65
CA ASP A 193 13.26 24.62 13.06
C ASP A 193 14.23 25.78 13.39
N SER A 194 15.45 25.76 12.82
CA SER A 194 16.43 26.84 13.00
C SER A 194 16.03 28.16 12.34
N LYS A 195 15.17 28.14 11.33
CA LYS A 195 14.65 29.34 10.66
C LYS A 195 13.42 29.91 11.37
N GLU A 196 12.67 29.09 12.08
CA GLU A 196 11.47 29.50 12.83
C GLU A 196 11.82 30.01 14.24
N ASN A 197 12.96 29.58 14.81
CA ASN A 197 13.51 30.04 16.10
C ASN A 197 14.97 30.48 15.94
N PRO A 198 15.24 31.73 15.43
CA PRO A 198 16.58 32.28 15.30
C PRO A 198 17.23 32.66 16.65
#